data_a8dfb506a840f761a7930eb608cef7a3
#
_entry.id   a8dfb506a840f761a7930eb608cef7a3
#
_cell.length_a   1.000
_cell.length_b   1.000
_cell.length_c   1.000
_cell.angle_alpha   90.00
_cell.angle_beta   90.00
_cell.angle_gamma   90.00
#
_symmetry.space_group_name_H-M   'P 1'
#
loop_
_entity.id
_entity.type
_entity.pdbx_description
1 polymer ?
#
loop_
_entity_poly.entity_id
_entity_poly.type
_entity_poly.pdbx_seq_one_letter_code
_entity_poly.pdbx_strand_id
1 'polypeptide(L)'
;VLDSPDRSGLPLTTRIPVLRSDLLPDTWSPLREACPGGGRFTVAELLAYSVAQSDNNVCDLLFRFLGGPEVVNRYIAGLGVGETEIATDKETMHPRTHNQYLNWTTPLAAVRLLELFRRGKLLSAESGDFLLKTMFATETGPDKLRGLLPPGVAVAHKTGSAFRDAQGVMVAD
;
A
#
# COMPACT_ATOMS: atom_id res chain seq x y z
N VAL A 1 -9.29 -1.91 -1.50
CA VAL A 1 -9.44 -3.38 -1.68
C VAL A 1 -10.18 -4.01 -0.51
N LEU A 2 -9.71 -3.88 0.72
CA LEU A 2 -10.32 -4.50 1.90
C LEU A 2 -11.75 -4.01 2.19
N ASP A 3 -12.04 -2.73 1.95
CA ASP A 3 -13.41 -2.22 2.05
C ASP A 3 -14.34 -2.77 0.95
N SER A 4 -13.78 -3.11 -0.22
CA SER A 4 -14.53 -3.71 -1.32
C SER A 4 -15.16 -5.06 -0.97
N PRO A 5 -14.47 -6.00 -0.28
CA PRO A 5 -15.10 -7.23 0.18
C PRO A 5 -16.29 -6.99 1.09
N ASP A 6 -16.19 -6.00 1.98
CA ASP A 6 -17.23 -5.67 2.94
C ASP A 6 -18.47 -5.04 2.28
N ARG A 7 -18.29 -4.34 1.16
CA ARG A 7 -19.37 -3.63 0.43
C ARG A 7 -19.77 -4.28 -0.87
N SER A 8 -18.85 -4.94 -1.57
CA SER A 8 -19.07 -5.52 -2.90
C SER A 8 -19.03 -7.05 -2.93
N GLY A 9 -18.74 -7.69 -1.82
CA GLY A 9 -18.67 -9.14 -1.73
C GLY A 9 -17.45 -9.76 -2.40
N LEU A 10 -16.32 -9.05 -2.53
CA LEU A 10 -15.06 -9.58 -3.05
C LEU A 10 -14.27 -10.31 -1.94
N PRO A 11 -14.30 -11.64 -1.87
CA PRO A 11 -13.59 -12.38 -0.84
C PRO A 11 -12.06 -12.25 -0.96
N LEU A 12 -11.35 -12.27 0.17
CA LEU A 12 -9.89 -12.35 0.20
C LEU A 12 -9.31 -13.56 -0.53
N THR A 13 -10.11 -14.62 -0.67
CA THR A 13 -9.78 -15.85 -1.42
C THR A 13 -9.93 -15.72 -2.93
N THR A 14 -10.52 -14.62 -3.42
CA THR A 14 -10.66 -14.38 -4.87
C THR A 14 -9.28 -14.37 -5.53
N ARG A 15 -9.15 -15.14 -6.62
CA ARG A 15 -7.89 -15.26 -7.36
C ARG A 15 -7.83 -14.28 -8.52
N ILE A 16 -6.81 -13.44 -8.50
CA ILE A 16 -6.54 -12.45 -9.55
C ILE A 16 -5.36 -12.96 -10.38
N PRO A 17 -5.46 -12.96 -11.72
CA PRO A 17 -4.33 -13.23 -12.58
C PRO A 17 -3.33 -12.06 -12.52
N VAL A 18 -2.05 -12.38 -12.38
CA VAL A 18 -0.93 -11.45 -12.53
C VAL A 18 -0.17 -11.88 -13.78
N LEU A 19 -0.14 -11.02 -14.77
CA LEU A 19 0.55 -11.27 -16.02
C LEU A 19 2.02 -10.88 -15.90
N ARG A 20 2.88 -11.47 -16.72
CA ARG A 20 4.28 -11.03 -16.80
C ARG A 20 4.40 -9.54 -17.15
N SER A 21 3.48 -9.02 -17.97
CA SER A 21 3.41 -7.60 -18.34
C SER A 21 3.08 -6.67 -17.17
N ASP A 22 2.49 -7.19 -16.08
CA ASP A 22 2.20 -6.41 -14.87
C ASP A 22 3.45 -6.27 -13.97
N LEU A 23 4.50 -7.02 -14.26
CA LEU A 23 5.70 -7.12 -13.44
C LEU A 23 6.84 -6.29 -14.07
N LEU A 24 6.76 -4.96 -13.92
CA LEU A 24 7.74 -4.02 -14.46
C LEU A 24 9.14 -4.27 -13.85
N PRO A 25 10.22 -4.22 -14.69
CA PRO A 25 11.56 -4.59 -14.25
C PRO A 25 12.21 -3.56 -13.31
N ASP A 26 11.94 -2.27 -13.51
CA ASP A 26 12.71 -1.17 -12.92
C ASP A 26 12.09 -0.63 -11.63
N THR A 27 11.41 -1.50 -10.87
CA THR A 27 10.80 -1.14 -9.60
C THR A 27 10.97 -2.26 -8.57
N TRP A 28 10.88 -1.90 -7.29
CA TRP A 28 10.91 -2.87 -6.20
C TRP A 28 9.69 -3.78 -6.26
N SER A 29 9.89 -5.08 -6.44
CA SER A 29 8.81 -6.06 -6.52
C SER A 29 9.27 -7.45 -6.11
N PRO A 30 9.13 -7.82 -4.84
CA PRO A 30 9.37 -9.19 -4.36
C PRO A 30 8.54 -10.25 -5.09
N LEU A 31 7.30 -9.94 -5.49
CA LEU A 31 6.50 -10.86 -6.28
C LEU A 31 7.15 -11.19 -7.63
N ARG A 32 7.71 -10.18 -8.32
CA ARG A 32 8.41 -10.41 -9.59
C ARG A 32 9.62 -11.30 -9.38
N GLU A 33 10.37 -11.12 -8.30
CA GLU A 33 11.53 -11.95 -7.98
C GLU A 33 11.14 -13.40 -7.70
N ALA A 34 10.05 -13.61 -6.95
CA ALA A 34 9.53 -14.93 -6.62
C ALA A 34 8.84 -15.63 -7.81
N CYS A 35 8.12 -14.87 -8.64
CA CYS A 35 7.28 -15.38 -9.71
C CYS A 35 7.42 -14.54 -10.99
N PRO A 36 8.58 -14.55 -11.68
CA PRO A 36 8.85 -13.66 -12.83
C PRO A 36 7.93 -13.92 -14.05
N GLY A 37 7.28 -15.05 -14.10
CA GLY A 37 6.28 -15.39 -15.14
C GLY A 37 4.86 -14.92 -14.83
N GLY A 38 4.63 -14.35 -13.64
CA GLY A 38 3.29 -14.10 -13.13
C GLY A 38 2.63 -15.36 -12.56
N GLY A 39 1.30 -15.33 -12.44
CA GLY A 39 0.54 -16.44 -11.87
C GLY A 39 -0.88 -16.06 -11.48
N ARG A 40 -1.51 -16.87 -10.64
CA ARG A 40 -2.81 -16.57 -10.05
C ARG A 40 -2.68 -16.50 -8.53
N PHE A 41 -2.92 -15.32 -7.97
CA PHE A 41 -2.76 -15.04 -6.55
C PHE A 41 -4.10 -14.63 -5.95
N THR A 42 -4.34 -15.00 -4.72
CA THR A 42 -5.50 -14.52 -3.96
C THR A 42 -5.35 -13.03 -3.63
N VAL A 43 -6.45 -12.35 -3.41
CA VAL A 43 -6.44 -10.97 -2.90
C VAL A 43 -5.63 -10.86 -1.62
N ALA A 44 -5.73 -11.84 -0.71
CA ALA A 44 -4.94 -11.89 0.52
C ALA A 44 -3.43 -11.94 0.25
N GLU A 45 -2.97 -12.80 -0.68
CA GLU A 45 -1.56 -12.89 -1.06
C GLU A 45 -1.05 -11.57 -1.67
N LEU A 46 -1.82 -10.97 -2.57
CA LEU A 46 -1.46 -9.68 -3.17
C LEU A 46 -1.39 -8.55 -2.12
N LEU A 47 -2.35 -8.50 -1.20
CA LEU A 47 -2.31 -7.53 -0.11
C LEU A 47 -1.11 -7.74 0.83
N ALA A 48 -0.71 -8.99 1.08
CA ALA A 48 0.50 -9.28 1.86
C ALA A 48 1.75 -8.77 1.15
N TYR A 49 1.91 -9.02 -0.15
CA TYR A 49 3.01 -8.43 -0.94
C TYR A 49 3.00 -6.89 -0.90
N SER A 50 1.84 -6.26 -1.14
CA SER A 50 1.72 -4.81 -1.18
C SER A 50 1.99 -4.15 0.17
N VAL A 51 1.48 -4.70 1.27
CA VAL A 51 1.56 -4.09 2.60
C VAL A 51 2.82 -4.51 3.33
N ALA A 52 3.08 -5.81 3.49
CA ALA A 52 4.19 -6.30 4.31
C ALA A 52 5.55 -6.16 3.61
N GLN A 53 5.60 -6.34 2.30
CA GLN A 53 6.84 -6.27 1.51
C GLN A 53 6.95 -5.02 0.63
N SER A 54 5.93 -4.14 0.66
CA SER A 54 5.92 -2.88 -0.09
C SER A 54 6.12 -3.04 -1.61
N ASP A 55 5.51 -4.08 -2.20
CA ASP A 55 5.63 -4.41 -3.61
C ASP A 55 4.93 -3.36 -4.50
N ASN A 56 5.69 -2.70 -5.36
CA ASN A 56 5.18 -1.64 -6.21
C ASN A 56 4.30 -2.17 -7.36
N ASN A 57 4.71 -3.27 -8.02
CA ASN A 57 3.91 -3.84 -9.11
C ASN A 57 2.56 -4.34 -8.61
N VAL A 58 2.55 -4.96 -7.43
CA VAL A 58 1.30 -5.40 -6.80
C VAL A 58 0.43 -4.21 -6.39
N CYS A 59 1.04 -3.14 -5.89
CA CYS A 59 0.31 -1.90 -5.57
C CYS A 59 -0.43 -1.37 -6.81
N ASP A 60 0.27 -1.25 -7.94
CA ASP A 60 -0.30 -0.75 -9.20
C ASP A 60 -1.35 -1.71 -9.78
N LEU A 61 -1.12 -3.02 -9.69
CA LEU A 61 -2.12 -4.02 -10.05
C LEU A 61 -3.42 -3.84 -9.25
N LEU A 62 -3.31 -3.62 -7.93
CA LEU A 62 -4.45 -3.38 -7.07
C LEU A 62 -5.15 -2.05 -7.39
N PHE A 63 -4.41 -0.99 -7.74
CA PHE A 63 -5.00 0.25 -8.23
C PHE A 63 -5.79 0.02 -9.52
N ARG A 64 -5.22 -0.65 -10.52
CA ARG A 64 -5.92 -0.99 -11.76
C ARG A 64 -7.18 -1.83 -11.51
N PHE A 65 -7.08 -2.80 -10.62
CA PHE A 65 -8.22 -3.64 -10.24
C PHE A 65 -9.37 -2.84 -9.60
N LEU A 66 -9.07 -1.78 -8.87
CA LEU A 66 -10.05 -0.88 -8.26
C LEU A 66 -10.58 0.20 -9.21
N GLY A 67 -10.01 0.35 -10.41
CA GLY A 67 -10.37 1.38 -11.38
C GLY A 67 -9.50 2.65 -11.31
N GLY A 68 -8.32 2.55 -10.70
CA GLY A 68 -7.28 3.57 -10.70
C GLY A 68 -7.16 4.39 -9.40
N PRO A 69 -6.11 5.22 -9.31
CA PRO A 69 -5.83 6.07 -8.14
C PRO A 69 -6.99 6.99 -7.77
N GLU A 70 -7.68 7.55 -8.75
CA GLU A 70 -8.83 8.46 -8.53
C GLU A 70 -9.98 7.80 -7.76
N VAL A 71 -10.21 6.51 -7.95
CA VAL A 71 -11.25 5.77 -7.20
C VAL A 71 -10.85 5.69 -5.73
N VAL A 72 -9.57 5.40 -5.47
CA VAL A 72 -9.02 5.34 -4.11
C VAL A 72 -9.04 6.72 -3.46
N ASN A 73 -8.67 7.76 -4.21
CA ASN A 73 -8.72 9.15 -3.73
C ASN A 73 -10.12 9.57 -3.32
N ARG A 74 -11.14 9.30 -4.15
CA ARG A 74 -12.55 9.57 -3.79
C ARG A 74 -13.00 8.80 -2.56
N TYR A 75 -12.54 7.55 -2.40
CA TYR A 75 -12.82 6.78 -1.20
C TYR A 75 -12.26 7.44 0.06
N ILE A 76 -10.97 7.82 0.05
CA ILE A 76 -10.32 8.50 1.18
C ILE A 76 -11.02 9.84 1.51
N ALA A 77 -11.34 10.63 0.48
CA ALA A 77 -12.09 11.88 0.67
C ALA A 77 -13.46 11.64 1.33
N GLY A 78 -14.14 10.55 0.96
CA GLY A 78 -15.42 10.15 1.55
C GLY A 78 -15.36 9.74 3.03
N LEU A 79 -14.16 9.43 3.55
CA LEU A 79 -13.95 9.13 4.97
C LEU A 79 -13.86 10.40 5.85
N GLY A 80 -13.91 11.58 5.26
CA GLY A 80 -13.72 12.84 5.96
C GLY A 80 -12.25 13.08 6.39
N VAL A 81 -11.31 12.32 5.83
CA VAL A 81 -9.89 12.57 5.94
C VAL A 81 -9.52 13.59 4.89
N GLY A 82 -9.40 14.85 5.27
CA GLY A 82 -8.95 15.93 4.39
C GLY A 82 -7.43 15.90 4.19
N GLU A 83 -6.93 16.83 3.36
CA GLU A 83 -5.49 17.08 3.19
C GLU A 83 -4.70 15.83 2.77
N THR A 84 -5.27 15.07 1.85
CA THR A 84 -4.67 13.88 1.23
C THR A 84 -5.04 13.85 -0.24
N GLU A 85 -4.07 13.58 -1.10
CA GLU A 85 -4.26 13.40 -2.53
C GLU A 85 -3.56 12.12 -3.01
N ILE A 86 -4.31 11.29 -3.73
CA ILE A 86 -3.81 10.09 -4.41
C ILE A 86 -4.13 10.26 -5.89
N ALA A 87 -3.21 10.87 -6.63
CA ALA A 87 -3.40 11.25 -8.02
C ALA A 87 -2.73 10.29 -9.02
N THR A 88 -1.77 9.48 -8.57
CA THR A 88 -0.95 8.67 -9.47
C THR A 88 -0.52 7.34 -8.84
N ASP A 89 -0.22 6.36 -9.68
CA ASP A 89 0.36 5.06 -9.33
C ASP A 89 1.89 5.05 -9.46
N LYS A 90 2.53 3.93 -9.16
CA LYS A 90 4.00 3.79 -9.19
C LYS A 90 4.54 3.77 -10.61
N GLU A 91 3.83 3.16 -11.55
CA GLU A 91 4.19 3.13 -12.96
C GLU A 91 4.28 4.54 -13.55
N THR A 92 3.31 5.39 -13.23
CA THR A 92 3.29 6.80 -13.67
C THR A 92 4.34 7.65 -12.96
N MET A 93 4.67 7.33 -11.70
CA MET A 93 5.73 8.03 -10.97
C MET A 93 7.13 7.74 -11.51
N HIS A 94 7.39 6.50 -11.96
CA HIS A 94 8.74 6.01 -12.25
C HIS A 94 9.48 6.81 -13.34
N PRO A 95 8.87 7.21 -14.47
CA PRO A 95 9.59 7.91 -15.53
C PRO A 95 9.98 9.34 -15.19
N ARG A 96 9.37 9.94 -14.17
CA ARG A 96 9.58 11.35 -13.79
C ARG A 96 9.54 11.49 -12.27
N THR A 97 10.68 11.73 -11.65
CA THR A 97 10.81 11.92 -10.20
C THR A 97 9.88 13.00 -9.64
N HIS A 98 9.54 14.02 -10.45
CA HIS A 98 8.60 15.06 -10.06
C HIS A 98 7.17 14.53 -9.81
N ASN A 99 6.76 13.46 -10.48
CA ASN A 99 5.41 12.88 -10.33
C ASN A 99 5.15 12.34 -8.92
N GLN A 100 6.20 12.07 -8.13
CA GLN A 100 6.03 11.66 -6.73
C GLN A 100 5.29 12.70 -5.88
N TYR A 101 5.40 14.00 -6.21
CA TYR A 101 4.73 15.09 -5.49
C TYR A 101 3.24 15.23 -5.81
N LEU A 102 2.73 14.48 -6.78
CA LEU A 102 1.30 14.44 -7.08
C LEU A 102 0.50 13.70 -6.01
N ASN A 103 1.15 12.77 -5.30
CA ASN A 103 0.60 12.10 -4.12
C ASN A 103 1.15 12.79 -2.88
N TRP A 104 0.27 13.23 -2.00
CA TRP A 104 0.66 13.86 -0.76
C TRP A 104 -0.37 13.66 0.35
N THR A 105 0.06 13.78 1.57
CA THR A 105 -0.80 13.80 2.76
C THR A 105 -0.16 14.66 3.84
N THR A 106 -0.98 15.19 4.75
CA THR A 106 -0.45 15.82 5.95
C THR A 106 -0.30 14.78 7.07
N PRO A 107 0.63 15.01 8.03
CA PRO A 107 0.74 14.14 9.20
C PRO A 107 -0.58 13.98 9.97
N LEU A 108 -1.36 15.05 10.06
CA LEU A 108 -2.66 15.02 10.75
C LEU A 108 -3.67 14.13 10.02
N ALA A 109 -3.72 14.22 8.68
CA ALA A 109 -4.58 13.37 7.86
C ALA A 109 -4.19 11.88 8.00
N ALA A 110 -2.89 11.58 7.98
CA ALA A 110 -2.41 10.22 8.21
C ALA A 110 -2.80 9.67 9.60
N VAL A 111 -2.65 10.47 10.65
CA VAL A 111 -3.07 10.10 12.01
C VAL A 111 -4.57 9.87 12.08
N ARG A 112 -5.39 10.73 11.46
CA ARG A 112 -6.86 10.56 11.40
C ARG A 112 -7.25 9.24 10.73
N LEU A 113 -6.61 8.90 9.61
CA LEU A 113 -6.87 7.65 8.90
C LEU A 113 -6.53 6.42 9.77
N LEU A 114 -5.36 6.43 10.42
CA LEU A 114 -4.95 5.37 11.34
C LEU A 114 -5.88 5.28 12.56
N GLU A 115 -6.37 6.40 13.08
CA GLU A 115 -7.32 6.40 14.19
C GLU A 115 -8.68 5.81 13.79
N LEU A 116 -9.21 6.15 12.61
CA LEU A 116 -10.42 5.55 12.07
C LEU A 116 -10.26 4.02 11.93
N PHE A 117 -9.11 3.58 11.40
CA PHE A 117 -8.77 2.16 11.32
C PHE A 117 -8.75 1.50 12.70
N ARG A 118 -8.00 2.05 13.64
CA ARG A 118 -7.88 1.52 15.01
C ARG A 118 -9.23 1.43 15.74
N ARG A 119 -10.15 2.36 15.46
CA ARG A 119 -11.51 2.38 16.04
C ARG A 119 -12.48 1.44 15.34
N GLY A 120 -12.06 0.66 14.34
CA GLY A 120 -12.93 -0.23 13.56
C GLY A 120 -13.98 0.51 12.74
N LYS A 121 -13.69 1.75 12.29
CA LYS A 121 -14.63 2.58 11.55
C LYS A 121 -14.53 2.42 10.02
N LEU A 122 -13.48 1.74 9.53
CA LEU A 122 -13.18 1.64 8.10
C LEU A 122 -13.56 0.29 7.50
N LEU A 123 -13.35 -0.80 8.22
CA LEU A 123 -13.40 -2.16 7.71
C LEU A 123 -14.26 -3.04 8.62
N SER A 124 -14.70 -4.19 8.11
CA SER A 124 -15.23 -5.25 8.96
C SER A 124 -14.18 -5.74 9.96
N ALA A 125 -14.60 -6.42 11.01
CA ALA A 125 -13.68 -7.00 11.99
C ALA A 125 -12.68 -7.94 11.30
N GLU A 126 -13.14 -8.81 10.39
CA GLU A 126 -12.31 -9.77 9.66
C GLU A 126 -11.25 -9.05 8.78
N SER A 127 -11.67 -8.07 7.98
CA SER A 127 -10.76 -7.29 7.13
C SER A 127 -9.79 -6.43 7.94
N GLY A 128 -10.25 -5.88 9.06
CA GLY A 128 -9.43 -5.12 9.99
C GLY A 128 -8.34 -5.97 10.64
N ASP A 129 -8.70 -7.16 11.13
CA ASP A 129 -7.77 -8.12 11.71
C ASP A 129 -6.76 -8.62 10.67
N PHE A 130 -7.20 -8.90 9.46
CA PHE A 130 -6.31 -9.27 8.36
C PHE A 130 -5.28 -8.16 8.08
N LEU A 131 -5.72 -6.92 7.92
CA LEU A 131 -4.82 -5.79 7.66
C LEU A 131 -3.85 -5.58 8.82
N LEU A 132 -4.33 -5.60 10.05
CA LEU A 132 -3.49 -5.44 11.23
C LEU A 132 -2.42 -6.53 11.33
N LYS A 133 -2.77 -7.80 11.12
CA LYS A 133 -1.81 -8.91 11.07
C LYS A 133 -0.78 -8.72 9.96
N THR A 134 -1.21 -8.28 8.78
CA THR A 134 -0.32 -8.00 7.66
C THR A 134 0.65 -6.86 7.97
N MET A 135 0.19 -5.80 8.65
CA MET A 135 1.05 -4.69 9.09
C MET A 135 2.05 -5.10 10.18
N PHE A 136 1.70 -6.02 11.07
CA PHE A 136 2.65 -6.60 12.02
C PHE A 136 3.73 -7.45 11.34
N ALA A 137 3.41 -8.06 10.20
CA ALA A 137 4.33 -8.84 9.39
C ALA A 137 5.20 -7.99 8.45
N THR A 138 5.16 -6.65 8.54
CA THR A 138 5.96 -5.77 7.68
C THR A 138 7.46 -6.04 7.85
N GLU A 139 8.12 -6.33 6.73
CA GLU A 139 9.54 -6.68 6.65
C GLU A 139 10.42 -5.48 6.30
N THR A 140 9.83 -4.45 5.67
CA THR A 140 10.56 -3.26 5.21
C THR A 140 10.84 -2.27 6.33
N GLY A 141 12.00 -1.60 6.30
CA GLY A 141 12.42 -0.57 7.26
C GLY A 141 12.48 -1.05 8.71
N PRO A 142 13.23 -2.12 9.01
CA PRO A 142 13.32 -2.67 10.37
C PRO A 142 14.00 -1.69 11.35
N ASP A 143 14.76 -0.77 10.83
CA ASP A 143 15.51 0.27 11.53
C ASP A 143 14.73 1.58 11.75
N LYS A 144 13.56 1.75 11.11
CA LYS A 144 12.71 2.96 11.23
C LYS A 144 11.93 2.96 12.54
N LEU A 145 10.61 2.80 12.50
CA LEU A 145 9.76 2.85 13.70
C LEU A 145 10.13 1.81 14.77
N ARG A 146 10.67 0.67 14.37
CA ARG A 146 11.06 -0.42 15.28
C ARG A 146 12.48 -0.28 15.82
N GLY A 147 13.35 0.46 15.13
CA GLY A 147 14.79 0.43 15.33
C GLY A 147 15.28 0.82 16.73
N LEU A 148 14.57 1.72 17.42
CA LEU A 148 14.94 2.18 18.76
C LEU A 148 13.95 1.73 19.86
N LEU A 149 13.02 0.85 19.52
CA LEU A 149 12.09 0.32 20.52
C LEU A 149 12.69 -0.87 21.27
N PRO A 150 12.32 -1.06 22.54
CA PRO A 150 12.77 -2.22 23.31
C PRO A 150 12.43 -3.55 22.61
N PRO A 151 13.24 -4.59 22.76
CA PRO A 151 12.95 -5.92 22.25
C PRO A 151 11.55 -6.42 22.71
N GLY A 152 10.80 -7.00 21.79
CA GLY A 152 9.46 -7.54 22.08
C GLY A 152 8.31 -6.55 21.91
N VAL A 153 8.58 -5.27 21.67
CA VAL A 153 7.50 -4.31 21.32
C VAL A 153 7.00 -4.61 19.91
N ALA A 154 5.72 -4.98 19.81
CA ALA A 154 5.07 -5.23 18.54
C ALA A 154 4.65 -3.92 17.88
N VAL A 155 5.02 -3.73 16.61
CA VAL A 155 4.68 -2.54 15.83
C VAL A 155 4.02 -2.96 14.52
N ALA A 156 2.74 -2.61 14.38
CA ALA A 156 2.07 -2.69 13.09
C ALA A 156 2.36 -1.41 12.30
N HIS A 157 2.99 -1.53 11.14
CA HIS A 157 3.41 -0.36 10.35
C HIS A 157 3.39 -0.63 8.85
N LYS A 158 3.44 0.46 8.08
CA LYS A 158 3.72 0.46 6.65
C LYS A 158 4.78 1.51 6.38
N THR A 159 5.85 1.12 5.72
CA THR A 159 6.92 2.03 5.33
C THR A 159 6.61 2.72 4.00
N GLY A 160 7.21 3.88 3.80
CA GLY A 160 7.27 4.56 2.52
C GLY A 160 8.67 5.14 2.33
N SER A 161 9.15 5.19 1.10
CA SER A 161 10.39 5.87 0.74
C SER A 161 10.19 6.51 -0.63
N ALA A 162 10.56 7.78 -0.72
CA ALA A 162 10.52 8.53 -1.97
C ALA A 162 11.85 8.44 -2.72
N PHE A 163 11.84 8.88 -3.97
CA PHE A 163 13.08 9.10 -4.72
C PHE A 163 13.89 10.25 -4.09
N ARG A 164 15.20 10.21 -4.29
CA ARG A 164 16.06 11.34 -3.93
C ARG A 164 15.87 12.46 -4.96
N ASP A 165 15.87 13.69 -4.47
CA ASP A 165 15.88 14.87 -5.34
C ASP A 165 17.25 15.06 -6.03
N ALA A 166 17.38 16.13 -6.83
CA ALA A 166 18.63 16.45 -7.53
C ALA A 166 19.81 16.77 -6.58
N GLN A 167 19.52 17.06 -5.30
CA GLN A 167 20.49 17.30 -4.24
C GLN A 167 20.81 16.03 -3.44
N GLY A 168 20.20 14.90 -3.78
CA GLY A 168 20.38 13.61 -3.11
C GLY A 168 19.61 13.47 -1.79
N VAL A 169 18.72 14.41 -1.50
CA VAL A 169 17.87 14.41 -0.29
C VAL A 169 16.62 13.57 -0.55
N MET A 170 16.28 12.69 0.38
CA MET A 170 15.00 11.95 0.33
C MET A 170 13.85 12.91 0.63
N VAL A 171 12.85 12.87 -0.25
CA VAL A 171 11.70 13.79 -0.16
C VAL A 171 10.71 13.35 0.91
N ALA A 172 10.60 12.05 1.13
CA ALA A 172 9.83 11.45 2.21
C ALA A 172 10.41 10.08 2.55
N ASP A 173 10.35 9.70 3.81
CA ASP A 173 10.77 8.41 4.33
C ASP A 173 9.91 7.94 5.51
#